data_28f1239a915ffcfac74d44defa589083
#
_entry.id   28f1239a915ffcfac74d44defa589083
#
_cell.length_a   1.000
_cell.length_b   1.000
_cell.length_c   1.000
_cell.angle_alpha   90.00
_cell.angle_beta   90.00
_cell.angle_gamma   90.00
#
_symmetry.space_group_name_H-M   'P 1'
#
loop_
_entity.id
_entity.type
_entity.pdbx_description
1 polymer ?
#
loop_
_entity_poly.entity_id
_entity_poly.type
_entity_poly.pdbx_seq_one_letter_code
_entity_poly.pdbx_strand_id
1 'polypeptide(L)'
;LFIAHDLAVVRHFSQRVAVMYLGKIIEIGDRASIYTRPRHPYTHALLSAVPEVSVAGESAGPRERIRLAGDVPSPISPPSGCRFRTRCWKAQDRCAAEEPPLIRVSGNREGHLTACHFPEDPTTEARAEDIVLDPALAALEEGGH
;
A
#
# COMPACT_ATOMS: atom_id res chain seq x y z
N LEU A 1 -10.83 -13.92 -6.59
CA LEU A 1 -9.45 -13.47 -6.52
C LEU A 1 -9.08 -12.79 -7.84
N PHE A 2 -8.63 -11.55 -7.76
CA PHE A 2 -8.19 -10.77 -8.90
C PHE A 2 -6.73 -10.36 -8.70
N ILE A 3 -5.87 -10.64 -9.66
CA ILE A 3 -4.45 -10.29 -9.61
C ILE A 3 -4.19 -9.24 -10.69
N ALA A 4 -3.67 -8.09 -10.29
CA ALA A 4 -3.35 -6.99 -11.18
C ALA A 4 -2.08 -6.26 -10.73
N HIS A 5 -1.45 -5.58 -11.66
CA HIS A 5 -0.31 -4.70 -11.42
C HIS A 5 -0.72 -3.22 -11.36
N ASP A 6 -1.98 -2.91 -11.68
CA ASP A 6 -2.53 -1.56 -11.68
C ASP A 6 -3.45 -1.35 -10.48
N LEU A 7 -2.98 -0.57 -9.51
CA LEU A 7 -3.73 -0.24 -8.29
C LEU A 7 -4.98 0.59 -8.57
N ALA A 8 -4.99 1.38 -9.66
CA ALA A 8 -6.18 2.15 -10.04
C ALA A 8 -7.34 1.21 -10.40
N VAL A 9 -7.05 0.11 -11.10
CA VAL A 9 -8.04 -0.91 -11.45
C VAL A 9 -8.49 -1.70 -10.22
N VAL A 10 -7.55 -2.16 -9.39
CA VAL A 10 -7.83 -2.93 -8.17
C VAL A 10 -8.78 -2.18 -7.22
N ARG A 11 -8.63 -0.86 -7.14
CA ARG A 11 -9.45 0.01 -6.30
C ARG A 11 -10.95 -0.12 -6.58
N HIS A 12 -11.34 -0.35 -7.83
CA HIS A 12 -12.75 -0.40 -8.21
C HIS A 12 -13.43 -1.75 -7.93
N PHE A 13 -12.67 -2.84 -7.89
CA PHE A 13 -13.24 -4.19 -7.85
C PHE A 13 -13.00 -4.94 -6.53
N SER A 14 -12.09 -4.47 -5.69
CA SER A 14 -11.64 -5.23 -4.53
C SER A 14 -12.11 -4.62 -3.22
N GLN A 15 -12.69 -5.44 -2.34
CA GLN A 15 -13.02 -5.08 -0.96
C GLN A 15 -11.80 -5.19 -0.05
N ARG A 16 -10.95 -6.21 -0.29
CA ARG A 16 -9.67 -6.40 0.39
C ARG A 16 -8.54 -6.43 -0.63
N VAL A 17 -7.42 -5.86 -0.25
CA VAL A 17 -6.23 -5.75 -1.10
C VAL A 17 -5.03 -6.35 -0.38
N ALA A 18 -4.30 -7.18 -1.08
CA ALA A 18 -3.00 -7.68 -0.65
C ALA A 18 -1.93 -7.15 -1.61
N VAL A 19 -0.93 -6.48 -1.06
CA VAL A 19 0.22 -6.00 -1.82
C VAL A 19 1.36 -7.01 -1.68
N MET A 20 1.93 -7.39 -2.81
CA MET A 20 3.02 -8.36 -2.87
C MET A 20 4.30 -7.72 -3.39
N TYR A 21 5.43 -8.17 -2.88
CA TYR A 21 6.75 -7.83 -3.38
C TYR A 21 7.65 -9.08 -3.36
N LEU A 22 8.24 -9.40 -4.51
CA LEU A 22 9.10 -10.59 -4.69
C LEU A 22 8.51 -11.88 -4.08
N GLY A 23 7.22 -12.15 -4.36
CA GLY A 23 6.54 -13.36 -3.92
C GLY A 23 6.10 -13.38 -2.45
N LYS A 24 6.22 -12.29 -1.71
CA LYS A 24 5.74 -12.16 -0.33
C LYS A 24 4.63 -11.13 -0.23
N ILE A 25 3.60 -11.43 0.55
CA ILE A 25 2.62 -10.42 0.97
C ILE A 25 3.30 -9.51 1.99
N ILE A 26 3.36 -8.23 1.68
CA ILE A 26 4.00 -7.22 2.52
C ILE A 26 2.98 -6.34 3.25
N GLU A 27 1.77 -6.24 2.71
CA GLU A 27 0.68 -5.53 3.34
C GLU A 27 -0.66 -6.12 2.87
N ILE A 28 -1.62 -6.24 3.76
CA ILE A 28 -2.98 -6.70 3.45
C ILE A 28 -3.98 -5.98 4.35
N GLY A 29 -5.07 -5.54 3.78
CA GLY A 29 -6.14 -4.88 4.53
C GLY A 29 -7.39 -4.67 3.69
N ASP A 30 -8.39 -4.00 4.29
CA ASP A 30 -9.51 -3.50 3.52
C ASP A 30 -9.04 -2.40 2.55
N ARG A 31 -9.82 -2.19 1.49
CA ARG A 31 -9.51 -1.21 0.44
C ARG A 31 -9.23 0.18 1.02
N ALA A 32 -10.09 0.65 1.91
CA ALA A 32 -9.96 1.98 2.49
C ALA A 32 -8.62 2.12 3.23
N SER A 33 -8.26 1.15 4.09
CA SER A 33 -7.00 1.17 4.84
C SER A 33 -5.78 1.19 3.93
N ILE A 34 -5.74 0.35 2.89
CA ILE A 34 -4.59 0.29 1.98
C ILE A 34 -4.40 1.59 1.20
N TYR A 35 -5.49 2.18 0.69
CA TYR A 35 -5.39 3.38 -0.16
C TYR A 35 -5.28 4.69 0.62
N THR A 36 -5.81 4.77 1.85
CA THR A 36 -5.74 5.98 2.67
C THR A 36 -4.57 6.00 3.65
N ARG A 37 -4.20 4.82 4.16
CA ARG A 37 -3.21 4.67 5.23
C ARG A 37 -2.25 3.52 4.96
N PRO A 38 -1.52 3.54 3.84
CA PRO A 38 -0.50 2.52 3.56
C PRO A 38 0.55 2.56 4.67
N ARG A 39 0.89 1.40 5.20
CA ARG A 39 1.85 1.26 6.30
C ARG A 39 3.20 0.70 5.83
N HIS A 40 3.22 0.02 4.69
CA HIS A 40 4.47 -0.44 4.11
C HIS A 40 5.02 0.61 3.14
N PRO A 41 6.32 0.94 3.22
CA PRO A 41 6.94 1.92 2.32
C PRO A 41 6.72 1.62 0.83
N TYR A 42 6.76 0.35 0.42
CA TYR A 42 6.49 -0.02 -0.96
C TYR A 42 5.05 0.28 -1.39
N THR A 43 4.07 -0.01 -0.55
CA THR A 43 2.66 0.32 -0.82
C THR A 43 2.49 1.84 -0.98
N HIS A 44 3.12 2.61 -0.10
CA HIS A 44 3.12 4.08 -0.19
C HIS A 44 3.73 4.56 -1.52
N ALA A 45 4.88 4.01 -1.92
CA ALA A 45 5.51 4.35 -3.19
C ALA A 45 4.63 4.00 -4.40
N LEU A 46 3.98 2.82 -4.39
CA LEU A 46 3.06 2.42 -5.46
C LEU A 46 1.88 3.39 -5.57
N LEU A 47 1.26 3.76 -4.45
CA LEU A 47 0.12 4.67 -4.43
C LEU A 47 0.51 6.09 -4.87
N SER A 48 1.73 6.53 -4.55
CA SER A 48 2.24 7.83 -5.00
C SER A 48 2.40 7.92 -6.53
N ALA A 49 2.49 6.79 -7.21
CA ALA A 49 2.63 6.70 -8.66
C ALA A 49 1.28 6.58 -9.40
N VAL A 50 0.17 6.34 -8.69
CA VAL A 50 -1.17 6.24 -9.30
C VAL A 50 -1.64 7.65 -9.66
N PRO A 51 -1.97 7.92 -10.95
CA PRO A 51 -2.54 9.21 -11.34
C PRO A 51 -3.89 9.41 -10.65
N GLU A 52 -4.08 10.58 -10.05
CA GLU A 52 -5.40 10.98 -9.56
C GLU A 52 -6.29 11.30 -10.76
N VAL A 53 -7.34 10.51 -10.93
CA VAL A 53 -8.42 10.88 -11.84
C VAL A 53 -9.29 11.88 -11.11
N SER A 54 -9.04 13.17 -11.33
CA SER A 54 -9.91 14.24 -10.85
C SER A 54 -11.29 14.08 -11.46
N VAL A 55 -12.26 13.68 -10.66
CA VAL A 55 -13.65 13.87 -11.02
C VAL A 55 -13.98 15.34 -10.76
N ALA A 56 -14.08 16.09 -11.85
CA ALA A 56 -14.57 17.46 -11.97
C ALA A 56 -14.42 18.38 -10.74
N GLY A 57 -13.39 19.22 -10.73
CA GLY A 57 -13.47 20.54 -10.07
C GLY A 57 -12.56 20.79 -8.88
N GLU A 58 -11.90 19.81 -8.29
CA GLU A 58 -10.94 20.03 -7.21
C GLU A 58 -9.57 19.51 -7.62
N SER A 59 -8.66 20.43 -7.90
CA SER A 59 -7.26 20.11 -8.11
C SER A 59 -6.62 19.82 -6.75
N ALA A 60 -6.59 18.55 -6.36
CA ALA A 60 -5.63 18.10 -5.38
C ALA A 60 -4.23 18.40 -5.95
N GLY A 61 -3.41 19.15 -5.19
CA GLY A 61 -2.08 19.50 -5.62
C GLY A 61 -1.26 18.24 -5.98
N PRO A 62 -0.20 18.39 -6.82
CA PRO A 62 0.58 17.25 -7.29
C PRO A 62 1.14 16.51 -6.09
N ARG A 63 0.76 15.22 -5.94
CA ARG A 63 1.41 14.33 -4.98
C ARG A 63 2.87 14.17 -5.38
N GLU A 64 3.75 14.36 -4.43
CA GLU A 64 5.17 14.11 -4.66
C GLU A 64 5.34 12.60 -4.93
N ARG A 65 5.70 12.28 -6.18
CA ARG A 65 5.93 10.89 -6.57
C ARG A 65 7.20 10.36 -5.93
N ILE A 66 7.07 9.32 -5.12
CA ILE A 66 8.20 8.62 -4.53
C ILE A 66 8.89 7.81 -5.64
N ARG A 67 10.11 8.18 -5.96
CA ARG A 67 10.94 7.43 -6.91
C ARG A 67 11.77 6.41 -6.16
N LEU A 68 11.57 5.13 -6.49
CA LEU A 68 12.37 4.06 -5.92
C LEU A 68 13.73 4.03 -6.61
N ALA A 69 14.80 4.04 -5.81
CA ALA A 69 16.16 3.89 -6.30
C ALA A 69 16.50 2.42 -6.57
N GLY A 70 17.39 2.18 -7.50
CA GLY A 70 17.92 0.85 -7.82
C GLY A 70 16.96 -0.04 -8.62
N ASP A 71 17.50 -1.16 -9.07
CA ASP A 71 16.76 -2.15 -9.84
C ASP A 71 15.95 -3.08 -8.93
N VAL A 72 14.92 -3.71 -9.50
CA VAL A 72 14.16 -4.75 -8.80
C VAL A 72 15.07 -5.98 -8.65
N PRO A 73 15.31 -6.45 -7.41
CA PRO A 73 16.11 -7.65 -7.21
C PRO A 73 15.47 -8.88 -7.86
N SER A 74 16.29 -9.88 -8.17
CA SER A 74 15.80 -11.13 -8.72
C SER A 74 14.93 -11.88 -7.70
N PRO A 75 13.73 -12.33 -8.09
CA PRO A 75 12.89 -13.15 -7.21
C PRO A 75 13.49 -14.53 -6.93
N ILE A 76 14.46 -14.99 -7.73
CA ILE A 76 15.16 -16.26 -7.56
C ILE A 76 16.18 -16.16 -6.41
N SER A 77 16.79 -14.97 -6.23
CA SER A 77 17.74 -14.69 -5.16
C SER A 77 17.35 -13.39 -4.45
N PRO A 78 16.28 -13.42 -3.64
CA PRO A 78 15.81 -12.23 -2.96
C PRO A 78 16.80 -11.77 -1.88
N PRO A 79 16.81 -10.45 -1.56
CA PRO A 79 17.61 -9.94 -0.44
C PRO A 79 17.26 -10.65 0.88
N SER A 80 18.25 -10.78 1.76
CA SER A 80 18.04 -11.28 3.12
C SER A 80 17.13 -10.36 3.92
N GLY A 81 16.46 -10.89 4.92
CA GLY A 81 15.55 -10.11 5.77
C GLY A 81 14.37 -9.54 4.99
N CYS A 82 14.12 -8.26 5.11
CA CYS A 82 13.10 -7.58 4.34
C CYS A 82 13.48 -7.52 2.85
N ARG A 83 12.66 -8.11 1.98
CA ARG A 83 12.94 -8.17 0.52
C ARG A 83 12.96 -6.81 -0.15
N PHE A 84 12.30 -5.82 0.40
CA PHE A 84 12.25 -4.45 -0.11
C PHE A 84 13.40 -3.57 0.37
N ARG A 85 14.23 -4.00 1.34
CA ARG A 85 15.27 -3.19 2.00
C ARG A 85 16.24 -2.50 1.06
N THR A 86 16.59 -3.12 -0.06
CA THR A 86 17.56 -2.58 -1.03
C THR A 86 17.03 -1.36 -1.80
N ARG A 87 15.73 -1.12 -1.76
CA ARG A 87 15.05 0.00 -2.42
C ARG A 87 14.28 0.89 -1.45
N CYS A 88 14.31 0.56 -0.14
CA CYS A 88 13.57 1.26 0.89
C CYS A 88 14.39 2.42 1.47
N TRP A 89 13.83 3.62 1.45
CA TRP A 89 14.45 4.82 2.04
C TRP A 89 14.51 4.79 3.58
N LYS A 90 13.74 3.91 4.21
CA LYS A 90 13.71 3.72 5.68
C LYS A 90 14.52 2.51 6.13
N ALA A 91 15.23 1.83 5.23
CA ALA A 91 15.95 0.62 5.56
C ALA A 91 17.02 0.86 6.63
N GLN A 92 17.05 -0.04 7.61
CA GLN A 92 18.02 -0.06 8.72
C GLN A 92 18.61 -1.47 8.84
N ASP A 93 19.63 -1.63 9.69
CA ASP A 93 20.33 -2.90 9.87
C ASP A 93 19.42 -4.07 10.20
N ARG A 94 18.39 -3.83 11.00
CA ARG A 94 17.37 -4.84 11.32
C ARG A 94 16.66 -5.37 10.08
N CYS A 95 16.44 -4.53 9.06
CA CYS A 95 15.82 -4.95 7.81
C CYS A 95 16.65 -5.95 7.02
N ALA A 96 17.95 -5.94 7.21
CA ALA A 96 18.85 -6.93 6.59
C ALA A 96 18.97 -8.21 7.42
N ALA A 97 18.87 -8.10 8.75
CA ALA A 97 19.08 -9.20 9.69
C ALA A 97 17.83 -10.08 9.86
N GLU A 98 16.65 -9.50 9.80
CA GLU A 98 15.38 -10.19 10.08
C GLU A 98 14.35 -9.96 8.97
N GLU A 99 13.63 -11.03 8.59
CA GLU A 99 12.41 -10.90 7.80
C GLU A 99 11.27 -10.37 8.69
N PRO A 100 10.63 -9.23 8.34
CA PRO A 100 9.55 -8.70 9.15
C PRO A 100 8.32 -9.61 9.04
N PRO A 101 7.69 -9.98 10.17
CA PRO A 101 6.46 -10.75 10.16
C PRO A 101 5.29 -9.90 9.67
N LEU A 102 4.32 -10.54 9.01
CA LEU A 102 3.07 -9.90 8.60
C LEU A 102 2.13 -9.85 9.82
N ILE A 103 2.11 -8.72 10.50
CA ILE A 103 1.37 -8.51 11.75
C ILE A 103 0.59 -7.20 11.75
N ARG A 104 -0.37 -7.09 12.67
CA ARG A 104 -1.01 -5.82 12.96
C ARG A 104 -0.04 -4.93 13.73
N VAL A 105 0.18 -3.74 13.22
CA VAL A 105 1.00 -2.71 13.89
C VAL A 105 0.10 -1.66 14.55
N SER A 106 0.66 -0.93 15.50
CA SER A 106 -0.06 0.13 16.22
C SER A 106 -0.67 1.15 15.24
N GLY A 107 -1.91 1.56 15.48
CA GLY A 107 -2.66 2.47 14.61
C GLY A 107 -3.37 1.83 13.42
N ASN A 108 -3.15 0.54 13.15
CA ASN A 108 -3.87 -0.16 12.10
C ASN A 108 -5.29 -0.54 12.54
N ARG A 109 -6.22 -0.55 11.57
CA ARG A 109 -7.53 -1.16 11.73
C ARG A 109 -7.42 -2.67 11.89
N GLU A 110 -8.48 -3.29 12.41
CA GLU A 110 -8.58 -4.75 12.45
C GLU A 110 -8.46 -5.32 11.03
N GLY A 111 -7.68 -6.39 10.87
CA GLY A 111 -7.42 -7.03 9.58
C GLY A 111 -6.44 -6.30 8.65
N HIS A 112 -5.90 -5.14 9.04
CA HIS A 112 -4.83 -4.46 8.34
C HIS A 112 -3.47 -4.90 8.89
N LEU A 113 -2.77 -5.76 8.15
CA LEU A 113 -1.49 -6.35 8.52
C LEU A 113 -0.38 -5.80 7.64
N THR A 114 0.80 -5.63 8.22
CA THR A 114 1.97 -5.04 7.53
C THR A 114 3.23 -5.80 7.92
N ALA A 115 4.04 -6.17 6.94
CA ALA A 115 5.34 -6.81 7.14
C ALA A 115 6.47 -5.77 7.04
N CYS A 116 6.61 -4.94 8.05
CA CYS A 116 7.63 -3.90 8.11
C CYS A 116 8.08 -3.66 9.56
N HIS A 117 9.41 -3.56 9.77
CA HIS A 117 9.96 -3.21 11.09
C HIS A 117 9.75 -1.73 11.44
N PHE A 118 9.65 -0.88 10.43
CA PHE A 118 9.52 0.58 10.55
C PHE A 118 8.36 1.09 9.68
N PRO A 119 7.11 0.72 10.01
CA PRO A 119 5.97 1.09 9.18
C PRO A 119 5.83 2.60 9.05
N GLU A 120 5.19 3.03 7.97
CA GLU A 120 4.83 4.43 7.76
C GLU A 120 3.91 4.93 8.89
N ASP A 121 4.04 6.21 9.24
CA ASP A 121 3.20 6.82 10.26
C ASP A 121 1.74 6.89 9.77
N PRO A 122 0.74 6.48 10.59
CA PRO A 122 -0.67 6.61 10.21
C PRO A 122 -1.12 8.06 10.03
N THR A 123 -0.36 9.03 10.54
CA THR A 123 -0.60 10.46 10.34
C THR A 123 0.00 11.00 9.04
N THR A 124 0.85 10.22 8.38
CA THR A 124 1.30 10.53 7.02
C THR A 124 0.15 10.22 6.06
N GLU A 125 -0.91 10.97 6.22
CA GLU A 125 -2.10 10.86 5.39
C GLU A 125 -1.75 11.19 3.93
N ALA A 126 -1.85 10.19 3.06
CA ALA A 126 -2.51 10.50 1.82
C ALA A 126 -3.89 11.02 2.24
N ARG A 127 -4.15 12.31 2.10
CA ARG A 127 -5.34 12.98 2.66
C ARG A 127 -6.57 12.15 2.38
N ALA A 128 -7.28 11.73 3.42
CA ALA A 128 -8.52 10.97 3.31
C ALA A 128 -9.57 11.69 2.46
N GLU A 129 -9.41 12.99 2.26
CA GLU A 129 -10.22 13.87 1.43
C GLU A 129 -10.08 13.57 -0.07
N ASP A 130 -8.99 12.93 -0.50
CA ASP A 130 -8.71 12.64 -1.91
C ASP A 130 -9.29 11.29 -2.37
N ILE A 131 -9.90 10.51 -1.47
CA ILE A 131 -10.54 9.26 -1.82
C ILE A 131 -12.05 9.47 -1.81
N VAL A 132 -12.54 10.07 -2.86
CA VAL A 132 -13.96 10.01 -3.19
C VAL A 132 -14.27 8.54 -3.49
N LEU A 133 -14.79 7.82 -2.49
CA LEU A 133 -15.42 6.53 -2.71
C LEU A 133 -16.59 6.82 -3.65
N ASP A 134 -16.59 6.18 -4.81
CA ASP A 134 -17.73 6.25 -5.72
C ASP A 134 -19.00 5.90 -4.94
N PRO A 135 -20.00 6.82 -4.83
CA PRO A 135 -21.21 6.57 -4.07
C PRO A 135 -21.96 5.31 -4.54
N ALA A 136 -21.79 4.91 -5.80
CA ALA A 136 -22.37 3.70 -6.34
C ALA A 136 -21.76 2.42 -5.73
N LEU A 137 -20.51 2.47 -5.27
CA LEU A 137 -19.85 1.36 -4.60
C LEU A 137 -20.14 1.31 -3.10
N ALA A 138 -20.38 2.44 -2.46
CA ALA A 138 -20.82 2.50 -1.07
C ALA A 138 -22.21 1.86 -0.89
N ALA A 139 -23.09 2.02 -1.89
CA ALA A 139 -24.41 1.40 -1.88
C ALA A 139 -24.40 -0.13 -2.00
N LEU A 140 -23.32 -0.72 -2.54
CA LEU A 140 -23.19 -2.18 -2.63
C LEU A 140 -22.74 -2.83 -1.30
N GLU A 141 -22.15 -2.06 -0.40
CA GLU A 141 -21.74 -2.56 0.93
C GLU A 141 -22.92 -2.62 1.91
N GLU A 142 -23.96 -1.81 1.71
CA GLU A 142 -25.18 -1.82 2.53
C GLU A 142 -26.23 -2.85 2.06
N GLY A 143 -26.12 -3.39 0.86
CA GLY A 143 -27.04 -4.37 0.28
C GLY A 143 -26.65 -5.84 0.47
N GLY A 144 -25.58 -6.14 1.16
CA GLY A 144 -25.05 -7.51 1.36
C GLY A 144 -25.42 -8.09 2.71
N HIS A 145 -26.67 -8.48 2.88
CA HIS A 145 -27.10 -9.41 3.94
C HIS A 145 -27.41 -10.77 3.36
#